data_e23e1d8fa8d538cc53f038c349b7da18
#
_entry.id   e23e1d8fa8d538cc53f038c349b7da18
#
_cell.length_a   1.000
_cell.length_b   1.000
_cell.length_c   1.000
_cell.angle_alpha   90.00
_cell.angle_beta   90.00
_cell.angle_gamma   90.00
#
_symmetry.space_group_name_H-M   'P 1'
#
loop_
_entity.id
_entity.type
_entity.pdbx_description
1 polymer ?
#
loop_
_entity_poly.entity_id
_entity_poly.type
_entity_poly.pdbx_seq_one_letter_code
_entity_poly.pdbx_strand_id
1 'polypeptide(L)'
;MLFRSTHDLGVVAEVADRVNVMYAGKIVESAPVADVYYRPLAPYTMGLLSSIPSVYGKGTGQLQAIPGQPPSLISLGSGCAFAPRCEFAKQVPDGKCASVQPELLEEAANHFARCHADRQSRATASTRFAPQGGAA
;
A
#
# COMPACT_ATOMS: atom_id res chain seq x y z
N MET A 1 11.13 22.41 -4.30
CA MET A 1 10.62 21.04 -4.03
C MET A 1 11.55 20.37 -3.02
N LEU A 2 11.04 19.94 -1.89
CA LEU A 2 11.81 19.24 -0.86
C LEU A 2 11.46 17.75 -0.90
N PHE A 3 12.46 16.89 -1.05
CA PHE A 3 12.32 15.45 -0.99
C PHE A 3 12.85 14.91 0.35
N ARG A 4 12.07 14.06 1.01
CA ARG A 4 12.48 13.39 2.25
C ARG A 4 12.17 11.91 2.16
N SER A 5 13.07 11.08 2.66
CA SER A 5 12.87 9.63 2.82
C SER A 5 12.81 9.29 4.30
N THR A 6 11.80 8.55 4.71
CA THR A 6 11.59 8.11 6.09
C THR A 6 10.76 6.85 6.14
N HIS A 7 10.83 6.13 7.26
CA HIS A 7 9.94 5.01 7.60
C HIS A 7 8.92 5.38 8.70
N ASP A 8 8.91 6.63 9.15
CA ASP A 8 7.95 7.14 10.13
C ASP A 8 6.73 7.72 9.42
N LEU A 9 5.66 6.93 9.36
CA LEU A 9 4.42 7.29 8.69
C LEU A 9 3.67 8.44 9.41
N GLY A 10 3.83 8.59 10.72
CA GLY A 10 3.23 9.69 11.46
C GLY A 10 3.80 11.04 11.03
N VAL A 11 5.12 11.12 10.93
CA VAL A 11 5.80 12.35 10.46
C VAL A 11 5.45 12.66 9.01
N VAL A 12 5.34 11.65 8.16
CA VAL A 12 4.95 11.85 6.75
C VAL A 12 3.57 12.49 6.65
N ALA A 13 2.62 12.05 7.46
CA ALA A 13 1.26 12.60 7.45
C ALA A 13 1.19 14.11 7.74
N GLU A 14 2.14 14.60 8.55
CA GLU A 14 2.15 16.00 8.99
C GLU A 14 2.86 16.94 8.01
N VAL A 15 3.85 16.45 7.27
CA VAL A 15 4.76 17.32 6.51
C VAL A 15 4.73 17.12 4.99
N ALA A 16 4.13 16.06 4.51
CA ALA A 16 4.15 15.73 3.09
C ALA A 16 2.89 16.20 2.35
N ASP A 17 3.08 16.74 1.16
CA ASP A 17 1.98 17.01 0.22
C ASP A 17 1.65 15.75 -0.59
N ARG A 18 2.69 15.01 -0.98
CA ARG A 18 2.60 13.80 -1.80
C ARG A 18 3.52 12.72 -1.24
N VAL A 19 3.06 11.49 -1.29
CA VAL A 19 3.80 10.33 -0.78
C VAL A 19 4.06 9.33 -1.90
N ASN A 20 5.30 8.86 -1.96
CA ASN A 20 5.70 7.71 -2.75
C ASN A 20 6.05 6.56 -1.81
N VAL A 21 5.27 5.50 -1.87
CA VAL A 21 5.52 4.28 -1.09
C VAL A 21 6.40 3.35 -1.91
N MET A 22 7.49 2.88 -1.31
CA MET A 22 8.45 2.00 -1.99
C MET A 22 8.48 0.61 -1.35
N TYR A 23 8.60 -0.40 -2.20
CA TYR A 23 8.82 -1.78 -1.79
C TYR A 23 9.82 -2.46 -2.73
N ALA A 24 10.83 -3.11 -2.17
CA ALA A 24 11.87 -3.81 -2.95
C ALA A 24 12.46 -2.94 -4.08
N GLY A 25 12.77 -1.67 -3.78
CA GLY A 25 13.39 -0.76 -4.72
C GLY A 25 12.47 -0.14 -5.78
N LYS A 26 11.16 -0.39 -5.71
CA LYS A 26 10.19 0.16 -6.66
C LYS A 26 9.09 0.96 -5.96
N ILE A 27 8.63 2.03 -6.61
CA ILE A 27 7.43 2.74 -6.17
C ILE A 27 6.22 1.84 -6.43
N VAL A 28 5.47 1.51 -5.39
CA VAL A 28 4.26 0.70 -5.47
C VAL A 28 2.99 1.55 -5.40
N GLU A 29 3.08 2.74 -4.83
CA GLU A 29 1.99 3.70 -4.78
C GLU A 29 2.53 5.13 -4.75
N SER A 30 1.86 6.05 -5.44
CA SER A 30 2.18 7.47 -5.47
C SER A 30 0.90 8.28 -5.51
N ALA A 31 0.64 9.09 -4.48
CA ALA A 31 -0.57 9.89 -4.39
C ALA A 31 -0.41 11.07 -3.44
N PRO A 32 -1.35 12.04 -3.45
CA PRO A 32 -1.46 13.01 -2.37
C PRO A 32 -1.53 12.32 -1.01
N VAL A 33 -0.97 12.93 0.02
CA VAL A 33 -0.85 12.31 1.35
C VAL A 33 -2.19 11.80 1.88
N ALA A 34 -3.26 12.56 1.74
CA ALA A 34 -4.59 12.14 2.19
C ALA A 34 -5.09 10.87 1.48
N ASP A 35 -4.79 10.72 0.19
CA ASP A 35 -5.19 9.55 -0.58
C ASP A 35 -4.42 8.30 -0.15
N VAL A 36 -3.12 8.41 0.12
CA VAL A 36 -2.33 7.30 0.63
C VAL A 36 -2.85 6.81 1.98
N TYR A 37 -3.22 7.72 2.89
CA TYR A 37 -3.66 7.36 4.24
C TYR A 37 -5.10 6.88 4.31
N TYR A 38 -6.00 7.48 3.55
CA TYR A 38 -7.44 7.22 3.66
C TYR A 38 -8.02 6.38 2.53
N ARG A 39 -7.32 6.29 1.41
CA ARG A 39 -7.75 5.56 0.21
C ARG A 39 -6.61 4.80 -0.46
N PRO A 40 -5.78 4.06 0.29
CA PRO A 40 -4.65 3.34 -0.30
C PRO A 40 -5.12 2.35 -1.36
N LEU A 41 -4.35 2.21 -2.43
CA LEU A 41 -4.65 1.29 -3.54
C LEU A 41 -3.62 0.15 -3.66
N ALA A 42 -2.42 0.33 -3.13
CA ALA A 42 -1.43 -0.75 -3.11
C ALA A 42 -1.60 -1.64 -1.86
N PRO A 43 -1.64 -2.96 -2.02
CA PRO A 43 -1.75 -3.89 -0.89
C PRO A 43 -0.65 -3.72 0.16
N TYR A 44 0.57 -3.41 -0.25
CA TYR A 44 1.65 -3.12 0.69
C TYR A 44 1.37 -1.88 1.55
N THR A 45 0.87 -0.81 0.94
CA THR A 45 0.47 0.41 1.67
C THR A 45 -0.61 0.10 2.71
N MET A 46 -1.60 -0.69 2.34
CA MET A 46 -2.65 -1.14 3.27
C MET A 46 -2.05 -1.92 4.45
N GLY A 47 -1.08 -2.80 4.18
CA GLY A 47 -0.37 -3.54 5.21
C GLY A 47 0.40 -2.63 6.16
N LEU A 48 1.13 -1.63 5.63
CA LEU A 48 1.85 -0.65 6.44
C LEU A 48 0.91 0.13 7.36
N LEU A 49 -0.18 0.66 6.81
CA LEU A 49 -1.16 1.44 7.57
C LEU A 49 -1.83 0.60 8.67
N SER A 50 -2.11 -0.67 8.39
CA SER A 50 -2.70 -1.60 9.36
C SER A 50 -1.77 -1.91 10.54
N SER A 51 -0.47 -1.67 10.40
CA SER A 51 0.52 -1.88 11.45
C SER A 51 0.73 -0.67 12.37
N ILE A 52 0.05 0.46 12.13
CA ILE A 52 0.17 1.67 12.93
C ILE A 52 -0.88 1.67 14.06
N PRO A 53 -0.46 1.62 15.34
CA PRO A 53 -1.40 1.53 16.47
C PRO A 53 -2.32 2.72 16.63
N SER A 54 -1.82 3.91 16.32
CA SER A 54 -2.46 5.18 16.68
C SER A 54 -3.50 5.69 15.68
N VAL A 55 -3.44 5.24 14.44
CA VAL A 55 -4.28 5.80 13.37
C VAL A 55 -5.60 5.03 13.22
N TYR A 56 -5.59 3.71 13.43
CA TYR A 56 -6.75 2.86 13.17
C TYR A 56 -7.13 1.93 14.33
N GLY A 57 -6.45 2.04 15.45
CA GLY A 57 -6.51 1.08 16.57
C GLY A 57 -7.39 1.48 17.75
N LYS A 58 -8.55 2.08 17.53
CA LYS A 58 -9.56 2.13 18.61
C LYS A 58 -10.51 0.95 18.47
N GLY A 59 -10.15 -0.18 19.04
CA GLY A 59 -11.14 -1.21 19.20
C GLY A 59 -10.71 -2.63 19.50
N THR A 60 -9.66 -3.18 18.94
CA THR A 60 -9.41 -4.63 19.09
C THR A 60 -7.95 -5.05 19.21
N GLY A 61 -7.06 -4.17 19.57
CA GLY A 61 -5.74 -4.55 20.13
C GLY A 61 -4.79 -5.43 19.29
N GLN A 62 -5.16 -5.86 18.11
CA GLN A 62 -4.28 -6.66 17.27
C GLN A 62 -3.72 -5.81 16.13
N LEU A 63 -2.45 -5.45 16.28
CA LEU A 63 -1.63 -4.96 15.18
C LEU A 63 -1.52 -6.06 14.14
N GLN A 64 -2.05 -5.82 12.95
CA GLN A 64 -1.88 -6.75 11.84
C GLN A 64 -0.52 -6.48 11.18
N ALA A 65 0.49 -7.22 11.60
CA ALA A 65 1.76 -7.20 10.88
C ALA A 65 1.60 -7.80 9.48
N ILE A 66 2.35 -7.28 8.53
CA ILE A 66 2.44 -7.87 7.19
C ILE A 66 3.04 -9.27 7.33
N PRO A 67 2.35 -10.35 6.90
CA PRO A 67 2.85 -11.71 7.06
C PRO A 67 4.10 -11.97 6.21
N GLY A 68 4.86 -13.00 6.56
CA GLY A 68 6.03 -13.44 5.83
C GLY A 68 7.27 -12.57 6.04
N GLN A 69 8.31 -12.88 5.29
CA GLN A 69 9.60 -12.19 5.33
C GLN A 69 9.75 -11.21 4.17
N PRO A 70 10.46 -10.09 4.35
CA PRO A 70 10.84 -9.23 3.25
C PRO A 70 11.66 -10.03 2.20
N PRO A 71 11.50 -9.71 0.89
CA PRO A 71 12.24 -10.41 -0.13
C PRO A 71 13.72 -10.08 -0.08
N SER A 72 14.55 -11.02 -0.51
CA SER A 72 15.96 -10.75 -0.80
C SER A 72 16.06 -9.89 -2.06
N LEU A 73 16.68 -8.73 -1.95
CA LEU A 73 16.92 -7.86 -3.11
C LEU A 73 17.88 -8.46 -4.14
N ILE A 74 18.63 -9.47 -3.73
CA ILE A 74 19.60 -10.18 -4.61
C ILE A 74 18.89 -11.19 -5.52
N SER A 75 17.73 -11.71 -5.10
CA SER A 75 17.01 -12.77 -5.80
C SER A 75 15.55 -12.43 -6.05
N LEU A 76 15.27 -11.20 -6.46
CA LEU A 76 13.93 -10.80 -6.89
C LEU A 76 13.56 -11.54 -8.18
N GLY A 77 12.40 -12.20 -8.18
CA GLY A 77 11.85 -12.85 -9.37
C GLY A 77 11.32 -11.83 -10.39
N SER A 78 10.76 -12.33 -11.49
CA SER A 78 10.20 -11.52 -12.59
C SER A 78 8.83 -10.90 -12.25
N GLY A 79 8.17 -11.38 -11.21
CA GLY A 79 6.84 -10.94 -10.82
C GLY A 79 6.81 -9.77 -9.83
N CYS A 80 5.65 -9.58 -9.25
CA CYS A 80 5.46 -8.60 -8.17
C CYS A 80 6.22 -9.04 -6.91
N ALA A 81 7.15 -8.22 -6.44
CA ALA A 81 7.96 -8.53 -5.26
C ALA A 81 7.14 -8.74 -3.99
N PHE A 82 5.97 -8.12 -3.89
CA PHE A 82 5.06 -8.26 -2.74
C PHE A 82 4.14 -9.50 -2.82
N ALA A 83 4.06 -10.16 -3.98
CA ALA A 83 3.15 -11.29 -4.20
C ALA A 83 3.19 -12.38 -3.11
N PRO A 84 4.35 -12.81 -2.59
CA PRO A 84 4.42 -13.83 -1.54
C PRO A 84 3.75 -13.42 -0.21
N ARG A 85 3.54 -12.14 0.01
CA ARG A 85 2.98 -11.56 1.24
C ARG A 85 1.61 -10.91 1.01
N CYS A 86 1.10 -10.96 -0.22
CA CYS A 86 -0.08 -10.22 -0.65
C CYS A 86 -1.35 -11.08 -0.58
N GLU A 87 -2.34 -10.62 0.16
CA GLU A 87 -3.65 -11.28 0.25
C GLU A 87 -4.41 -11.33 -1.08
N PHE A 88 -4.16 -10.37 -1.98
CA PHE A 88 -4.80 -10.30 -3.29
C PHE A 88 -4.16 -11.18 -4.36
N ALA A 89 -2.94 -11.67 -4.13
CA ALA A 89 -2.19 -12.40 -5.16
C ALA A 89 -2.92 -13.65 -5.67
N LYS A 90 -3.65 -14.33 -4.79
CA LYS A 90 -4.44 -15.54 -5.13
C LYS A 90 -5.69 -15.24 -5.96
N GLN A 91 -6.15 -14.00 -5.97
CA GLN A 91 -7.33 -13.56 -6.71
C GLN A 91 -6.99 -13.15 -8.15
N VAL A 92 -5.71 -12.95 -8.44
CA VAL A 92 -5.24 -12.59 -9.78
C VAL A 92 -5.09 -13.86 -10.62
N PRO A 93 -5.79 -13.95 -11.78
CA PRO A 93 -5.75 -15.15 -12.62
C PRO A 93 -4.36 -15.39 -13.20
N ASP A 94 -4.13 -16.63 -13.63
CA ASP A 94 -2.95 -17.09 -14.36
C ASP A 94 -1.60 -16.91 -13.63
N GLY A 95 -1.63 -16.76 -12.30
CA GLY A 95 -0.40 -16.57 -11.52
C GLY A 95 0.39 -15.32 -11.92
N LYS A 96 -0.27 -14.33 -12.49
CA LYS A 96 0.35 -13.14 -13.07
C LYS A 96 1.21 -12.38 -12.06
N CYS A 97 0.80 -12.36 -10.79
CA CYS A 97 1.59 -11.74 -9.73
C CYS A 97 2.96 -12.40 -9.52
N ALA A 98 3.09 -13.71 -9.78
CA ALA A 98 4.35 -14.42 -9.63
C ALA A 98 5.28 -14.28 -10.84
N SER A 99 4.73 -14.01 -12.02
CA SER A 99 5.47 -14.08 -13.29
C SER A 99 5.72 -12.74 -13.96
N VAL A 100 4.86 -11.73 -13.72
CA VAL A 100 4.92 -10.44 -14.40
C VAL A 100 4.97 -9.31 -13.37
N GLN A 101 5.94 -8.40 -13.53
CA GLN A 101 6.02 -7.17 -12.75
C GLN A 101 4.87 -6.23 -13.17
N PRO A 102 4.00 -5.79 -12.25
CA PRO A 102 2.99 -4.80 -12.59
C PRO A 102 3.61 -3.44 -12.90
N GLU A 103 2.99 -2.69 -13.78
CA GLU A 103 3.37 -1.31 -14.06
C GLU A 103 2.74 -0.35 -13.04
N LEU A 104 3.38 0.82 -12.86
CA LEU A 104 2.82 1.91 -12.06
C LEU A 104 1.84 2.69 -12.96
N LEU A 105 0.56 2.52 -12.72
CA LEU A 105 -0.50 3.11 -13.52
C LEU A 105 -1.35 4.09 -12.71
N GLU A 106 -1.83 5.14 -13.34
CA GLU A 106 -2.81 6.04 -12.76
C GLU A 106 -4.16 5.32 -12.68
N GLU A 107 -4.64 5.07 -11.47
CA GLU A 107 -5.89 4.34 -11.24
C GLU A 107 -7.01 5.21 -10.68
N ALA A 108 -6.67 6.38 -10.18
CA ALA A 108 -7.59 7.44 -9.83
C ALA A 108 -6.89 8.78 -10.10
N ALA A 109 -7.60 9.89 -10.08
CA ALA A 109 -7.02 11.19 -10.36
C ALA A 109 -5.79 11.47 -9.49
N ASN A 110 -4.62 11.62 -10.12
CA ASN A 110 -3.33 11.87 -9.48
C ASN A 110 -2.91 10.79 -8.45
N HIS A 111 -3.45 9.57 -8.56
CA HIS A 111 -3.21 8.44 -7.69
C HIS A 111 -2.76 7.22 -8.49
N PHE A 112 -1.50 6.86 -8.33
CA PHE A 112 -0.83 5.79 -9.08
C PHE A 112 -0.61 4.59 -8.18
N ALA A 113 -0.85 3.39 -8.70
CA ALA A 113 -0.58 2.14 -8.00
C ALA A 113 0.03 1.10 -8.94
N ARG A 114 0.85 0.23 -8.37
CA ARG A 114 1.51 -0.86 -9.06
C ARG A 114 0.94 -2.18 -8.55
N CYS A 115 -0.08 -2.69 -9.23
CA CYS A 115 -0.75 -3.92 -8.83
C CYS A 115 -1.51 -4.56 -10.00
N HIS A 116 -1.57 -5.90 -10.01
CA HIS A 116 -2.39 -6.66 -10.96
C HIS A 116 -3.79 -6.96 -10.46
N ALA A 117 -4.01 -6.88 -9.14
CA ALA A 117 -5.32 -7.16 -8.57
C ALA A 117 -6.35 -6.14 -9.04
N ASP A 118 -7.59 -6.59 -9.14
CA ASP A 118 -8.70 -5.74 -9.55
C ASP A 118 -8.80 -4.48 -8.67
N ARG A 119 -8.92 -3.34 -9.33
CA ARG A 119 -9.01 -2.04 -8.66
C ARG A 119 -10.21 -1.95 -7.72
N GLN A 120 -11.36 -2.46 -8.14
CA GLN A 120 -12.58 -2.39 -7.34
C GLN A 120 -12.43 -3.18 -6.02
N SER A 121 -11.84 -4.36 -6.10
CA SER A 121 -11.57 -5.18 -4.91
C SER A 121 -10.63 -4.47 -3.94
N ARG A 122 -9.58 -3.83 -4.44
CA ARG A 122 -8.65 -3.05 -3.63
C ARG A 122 -9.30 -1.79 -3.05
N ALA A 123 -10.09 -1.08 -3.84
CA ALA A 123 -10.82 0.10 -3.37
C ALA A 123 -11.83 -0.26 -2.27
N THR A 124 -12.51 -1.39 -2.40
CA THR A 124 -13.41 -1.91 -1.34
C THR A 124 -12.63 -2.22 -0.07
N ALA A 125 -11.49 -2.90 -0.17
CA ALA A 125 -10.65 -3.19 0.99
C ALA A 125 -10.10 -1.91 1.65
N SER A 126 -9.87 -0.86 0.88
CA SER A 126 -9.34 0.41 1.40
C SER A 126 -10.37 1.23 2.17
N THR A 127 -11.67 0.93 2.09
CA THR A 127 -12.71 1.67 2.83
C THR A 127 -12.51 1.64 4.34
N ARG A 128 -11.83 0.63 4.86
CA ARG A 128 -11.47 0.53 6.29
C ARG A 128 -10.54 1.65 6.77
N PHE A 129 -9.83 2.31 5.85
CA PHE A 129 -8.92 3.42 6.15
C PHE A 129 -9.59 4.80 6.00
N ALA A 130 -10.80 4.84 5.46
CA ALA A 130 -11.54 6.09 5.34
C ALA A 130 -11.73 6.73 6.73
N PRO A 131 -11.67 8.07 6.83
CA PRO A 131 -11.96 8.73 8.09
C PRO A 131 -13.32 8.26 8.55
N GLN A 132 -13.37 7.65 9.71
CA GLN A 132 -14.65 7.34 10.36
C GLN A 132 -15.32 8.69 10.58
N GLY A 133 -16.47 8.91 9.94
CA GLY A 133 -17.16 10.17 9.96
C GLY A 133 -17.25 10.70 11.38
N GLY A 134 -16.31 11.55 11.72
CA GLY A 134 -16.44 12.35 12.88
C GLY A 134 -17.71 13.16 12.67
N ALA A 135 -18.68 13.00 13.54
CA ALA A 135 -19.75 13.95 13.61
C ALA A 135 -19.12 15.34 13.63
N ALA A 136 -19.43 16.11 12.60
CA ALA A 136 -19.02 17.49 12.54
C ALA A 136 -19.45 18.21 13.81
#